data_7c75df0f6883405a83c14c3cb699a6dc
#
_entry.id   7c75df0f6883405a83c14c3cb699a6dc
#
_cell.length_a   1.000
_cell.length_b   1.000
_cell.length_c   1.000
_cell.angle_alpha   90.00
_cell.angle_beta   90.00
_cell.angle_gamma   90.00
#
_symmetry.space_group_name_H-M   'P 1'
#
loop_
_entity.id
_entity.type
_entity.pdbx_description
1 polymer ?
#
loop_
_entity_poly.entity_id
_entity_poly.type
_entity_poly.pdbx_seq_one_letter_code
_entity_poly.pdbx_strand_id
1 'polypeptide(L)'
;GERLIELCGMTLFDAAKNCINSEIIAGTTEEDVIAQIYENLKPEELYYFAEATVARPSDEIKHIEKRIKNGFNTGGMKIDLTKIPIWKEFTNESRNIRYKIHAWLMIDGFLIADQVADDDKYLLMASNIALDWVQRFVINMEPDEFAWYDMAVGQRATKLAYLLRRLVETKADRKDIFKMIIAVEIHMIELSQLERIATHSNHGLFQLAGLYALSKSLKIMGKSKPTSEFGEQILSKMLTEHFAIDGLHLEHSPEYHLYMINLLNSFVKSNWISESVILNEMISKVEEAATWMSNPEGNAIPIGDSANNMPISKKWSEGGNQLQFGIKTFHKGGLVIENTDLEKGITQLILSAQFHSRQHKHADDQNV
;
A
#
# COMPACT_ATOMS: atom_id res chain seq x y z
N GLY A 1 -4.33 16.81 -14.42
CA GLY A 1 -4.57 18.22 -14.75
C GLY A 1 -5.76 18.45 -15.68
N GLU A 2 -5.68 18.06 -16.96
CA GLU A 2 -6.71 18.35 -17.97
C GLU A 2 -8.10 17.81 -17.58
N ARG A 3 -8.17 16.55 -17.12
CA ARG A 3 -9.44 15.92 -16.72
C ARG A 3 -10.11 16.62 -15.54
N LEU A 4 -9.36 17.09 -14.56
CA LEU A 4 -9.92 17.89 -13.45
C LEU A 4 -10.50 19.21 -13.95
N ILE A 5 -9.83 19.88 -14.89
CA ILE A 5 -10.31 21.13 -15.49
C ILE A 5 -11.63 20.90 -16.25
N GLU A 6 -11.70 19.79 -17.02
CA GLU A 6 -12.93 19.39 -17.71
C GLU A 6 -14.09 19.18 -16.74
N LEU A 7 -13.87 18.47 -15.63
CA LEU A 7 -14.91 18.17 -14.64
C LEU A 7 -15.32 19.40 -13.81
N CYS A 8 -14.44 20.37 -13.60
CA CYS A 8 -14.72 21.58 -12.82
C CYS A 8 -15.83 22.48 -13.39
N GLY A 9 -16.10 22.40 -14.69
CA GLY A 9 -17.20 23.15 -15.33
C GLY A 9 -18.58 22.51 -15.16
N MET A 10 -18.66 21.32 -14.56
CA MET A 10 -19.88 20.52 -14.43
C MET A 10 -20.49 20.63 -13.04
N THR A 11 -21.79 20.29 -12.92
CA THR A 11 -22.35 20.00 -11.60
C THR A 11 -21.69 18.77 -11.00
N LEU A 12 -21.71 18.62 -9.67
CA LEU A 12 -21.13 17.46 -9.01
C LEU A 12 -21.68 16.12 -9.52
N PHE A 13 -22.99 16.09 -9.78
CA PHE A 13 -23.67 14.93 -10.37
C PHE A 13 -23.19 14.64 -11.79
N ASP A 14 -23.17 15.65 -12.66
CA ASP A 14 -22.74 15.48 -14.05
C ASP A 14 -21.27 15.05 -14.13
N ALA A 15 -20.41 15.60 -13.29
CA ALA A 15 -19.01 15.22 -13.20
C ALA A 15 -18.87 13.76 -12.76
N ALA A 16 -19.57 13.34 -11.70
CA ALA A 16 -19.56 11.95 -11.24
C ALA A 16 -20.11 11.00 -12.30
N LYS A 17 -21.23 11.34 -12.92
CA LYS A 17 -21.84 10.55 -14.01
C LYS A 17 -20.89 10.37 -15.20
N ASN A 18 -20.12 11.41 -15.52
CA ASN A 18 -19.14 11.38 -16.60
C ASN A 18 -17.95 10.42 -16.31
N CYS A 19 -17.67 10.12 -15.04
CA CYS A 19 -16.64 9.18 -14.60
C CYS A 19 -17.10 7.71 -14.69
N ILE A 20 -18.41 7.47 -14.76
CA ILE A 20 -19.00 6.13 -14.71
C ILE A 20 -19.10 5.51 -16.10
N ASN A 21 -19.06 4.18 -16.18
CA ASN A 21 -19.27 3.45 -17.41
C ASN A 21 -20.74 3.50 -17.83
N SER A 22 -21.01 4.19 -18.94
CA SER A 22 -22.37 4.36 -19.50
C SER A 22 -23.02 3.06 -20.00
N GLU A 23 -22.25 2.01 -20.23
CA GLU A 23 -22.78 0.68 -20.57
C GLU A 23 -23.39 -0.03 -19.34
N ILE A 24 -22.89 0.31 -18.15
CA ILE A 24 -23.34 -0.27 -16.88
C ILE A 24 -24.42 0.62 -16.26
N ILE A 25 -24.28 1.95 -16.34
CA ILE A 25 -25.15 2.93 -15.71
C ILE A 25 -25.72 3.88 -16.77
N ALA A 26 -26.97 3.67 -17.12
CA ALA A 26 -27.65 4.41 -18.19
C ALA A 26 -28.65 5.47 -17.71
N GLY A 27 -28.86 5.60 -16.41
CA GLY A 27 -29.84 6.54 -15.83
C GLY A 27 -29.60 8.00 -16.22
N THR A 28 -30.68 8.78 -16.31
CA THR A 28 -30.65 10.20 -16.64
C THR A 28 -30.86 11.10 -15.45
N THR A 29 -31.61 10.65 -14.45
CA THR A 29 -31.83 11.37 -13.19
C THR A 29 -30.81 10.95 -12.13
N GLU A 30 -30.65 11.80 -11.11
CA GLU A 30 -29.78 11.51 -9.98
C GLU A 30 -30.21 10.23 -9.23
N GLU A 31 -31.51 10.06 -9.04
CA GLU A 31 -32.12 8.89 -8.39
C GLU A 31 -31.84 7.60 -9.15
N ASP A 32 -32.01 7.60 -10.48
CA ASP A 32 -31.75 6.43 -11.31
C ASP A 32 -30.28 6.01 -11.26
N VAL A 33 -29.37 7.00 -11.38
CA VAL A 33 -27.94 6.76 -11.35
C VAL A 33 -27.51 6.20 -9.98
N ILE A 34 -28.01 6.76 -8.88
CA ILE A 34 -27.70 6.27 -7.53
C ILE A 34 -28.24 4.85 -7.33
N ALA A 35 -29.48 4.56 -7.77
CA ALA A 35 -30.04 3.22 -7.67
C ALA A 35 -29.15 2.18 -8.40
N GLN A 36 -28.72 2.53 -9.63
CA GLN A 36 -27.86 1.66 -10.42
C GLN A 36 -26.46 1.51 -9.80
N ILE A 37 -25.89 2.57 -9.18
CA ILE A 37 -24.64 2.49 -8.42
C ILE A 37 -24.79 1.49 -7.29
N TYR A 38 -25.86 1.56 -6.50
CA TYR A 38 -26.14 0.62 -5.40
C TYR A 38 -26.26 -0.83 -5.86
N GLU A 39 -26.85 -1.05 -7.05
CA GLU A 39 -26.97 -2.38 -7.63
C GLU A 39 -25.64 -2.96 -8.13
N ASN A 40 -24.80 -2.12 -8.72
CA ASN A 40 -23.58 -2.55 -9.42
C ASN A 40 -22.31 -2.50 -8.57
N LEU A 41 -22.31 -1.75 -7.46
CA LEU A 41 -21.24 -1.76 -6.45
C LEU A 41 -21.51 -2.75 -5.32
N LYS A 42 -22.14 -3.88 -5.59
CA LYS A 42 -22.32 -4.93 -4.58
C LYS A 42 -20.98 -5.42 -4.09
N PRO A 43 -20.87 -5.68 -2.78
CA PRO A 43 -19.63 -6.16 -2.18
C PRO A 43 -19.34 -7.60 -2.63
N GLU A 44 -18.56 -7.76 -3.65
CA GLU A 44 -17.70 -8.93 -3.76
C GLU A 44 -16.49 -8.63 -2.85
N GLU A 45 -15.95 -9.62 -2.20
CA GLU A 45 -14.91 -9.53 -1.17
C GLU A 45 -14.03 -8.27 -1.24
N LEU A 46 -14.29 -7.32 -0.32
CA LEU A 46 -13.51 -6.11 -0.16
C LEU A 46 -12.16 -6.50 0.41
N TYR A 47 -11.15 -6.62 -0.44
CA TYR A 47 -9.80 -6.72 0.04
C TYR A 47 -9.26 -5.32 0.34
N TYR A 48 -8.93 -5.07 1.59
CA TYR A 48 -8.21 -3.89 1.99
C TYR A 48 -6.71 -4.19 1.99
N PHE A 49 -6.00 -3.54 1.07
CA PHE A 49 -4.55 -3.64 0.98
C PHE A 49 -3.92 -2.73 2.04
N ALA A 50 -3.80 -3.24 3.27
CA ALA A 50 -3.07 -2.59 4.34
C ALA A 50 -1.60 -3.00 4.31
N GLU A 51 -0.70 -2.14 4.77
CA GLU A 51 0.64 -2.56 5.13
C GLU A 51 0.55 -3.75 6.10
N ALA A 52 1.28 -4.80 5.81
CA ALA A 52 1.10 -6.14 6.37
C ALA A 52 1.46 -6.29 7.87
N THR A 53 1.45 -5.22 8.61
CA THR A 53 1.70 -5.19 10.06
C THR A 53 0.44 -5.34 10.90
N VAL A 54 -0.66 -5.83 10.32
CA VAL A 54 -1.92 -5.92 11.04
C VAL A 54 -1.88 -7.05 12.05
N ALA A 55 -1.77 -6.65 13.30
CA ALA A 55 -2.06 -7.47 14.45
C ALA A 55 -3.50 -8.04 14.37
N ARG A 56 -3.80 -9.02 15.21
CA ARG A 56 -5.10 -9.70 15.22
C ARG A 56 -6.27 -8.69 15.29
N PRO A 57 -7.37 -8.91 14.55
CA PRO A 57 -8.50 -7.97 14.48
C PRO A 57 -9.04 -7.51 15.84
N SER A 58 -9.08 -8.40 16.85
CA SER A 58 -9.51 -8.07 18.21
C SER A 58 -8.59 -7.07 18.93
N ASP A 59 -7.33 -7.02 18.58
CA ASP A 59 -6.37 -6.09 19.17
C ASP A 59 -6.41 -4.73 18.47
N GLU A 60 -6.81 -4.69 17.19
CA GLU A 60 -6.94 -3.46 16.44
C GLU A 60 -7.98 -2.52 17.00
N ILE A 61 -9.16 -3.00 17.42
CA ILE A 61 -10.18 -2.13 18.03
C ILE A 61 -9.63 -1.46 19.29
N LYS A 62 -8.93 -2.18 20.15
CA LYS A 62 -8.31 -1.61 21.36
C LYS A 62 -7.21 -0.61 21.01
N HIS A 63 -6.41 -0.91 19.99
CA HIS A 63 -5.36 -0.02 19.51
C HIS A 63 -5.92 1.24 18.88
N ILE A 64 -6.98 1.14 18.09
CA ILE A 64 -7.59 2.32 17.47
C ILE A 64 -8.30 3.21 18.52
N GLU A 65 -8.99 2.64 19.49
CA GLU A 65 -9.56 3.41 20.61
C GLU A 65 -8.48 4.17 21.38
N LYS A 66 -7.33 3.53 21.60
CA LYS A 66 -6.17 4.20 22.22
C LYS A 66 -5.61 5.31 21.33
N ARG A 67 -5.56 5.11 20.00
CA ARG A 67 -5.15 6.15 19.04
C ARG A 67 -6.14 7.30 18.97
N ILE A 68 -7.44 7.03 19.00
CA ILE A 68 -8.47 8.08 19.04
C ILE A 68 -8.23 8.97 20.27
N LYS A 69 -8.04 8.35 21.44
CA LYS A 69 -7.80 9.06 22.71
C LYS A 69 -6.46 9.81 22.73
N ASN A 70 -5.42 9.20 22.17
CA ASN A 70 -4.04 9.70 22.25
C ASN A 70 -3.60 10.49 21.01
N GLY A 71 -4.37 10.45 19.91
CA GLY A 71 -3.99 10.98 18.61
C GLY A 71 -3.03 10.06 17.82
N PHE A 72 -2.92 10.33 16.53
CA PHE A 72 -1.98 9.65 15.64
C PHE A 72 -0.59 10.29 15.75
N ASN A 73 0.40 9.51 16.14
CA ASN A 73 1.78 9.99 16.31
C ASN A 73 2.59 9.73 15.05
N THR A 74 3.22 10.76 14.50
CA THR A 74 4.13 10.63 13.36
C THR A 74 5.26 11.65 13.47
N GLY A 75 6.53 11.18 13.51
CA GLY A 75 7.71 12.04 13.56
C GLY A 75 7.75 13.03 14.72
N GLY A 76 7.16 12.69 15.87
CA GLY A 76 7.04 13.58 17.04
C GLY A 76 5.80 14.49 17.00
N MET A 77 5.08 14.55 15.88
CA MET A 77 3.83 15.27 15.77
C MET A 77 2.65 14.42 16.21
N LYS A 78 1.68 15.04 16.87
CA LYS A 78 0.46 14.40 17.34
C LYS A 78 -0.76 14.99 16.63
N ILE A 79 -1.52 14.15 15.93
CA ILE A 79 -2.73 14.53 15.21
C ILE A 79 -3.95 14.06 15.98
N ASP A 80 -4.84 14.97 16.30
CA ASP A 80 -6.12 14.67 16.95
C ASP A 80 -7.07 14.03 15.92
N LEU A 81 -7.32 12.73 16.08
CA LEU A 81 -8.17 11.97 15.16
C LEU A 81 -9.67 12.20 15.36
N THR A 82 -10.07 12.99 16.38
CA THR A 82 -11.47 13.38 16.59
C THR A 82 -11.88 14.59 15.74
N LYS A 83 -10.92 15.20 15.05
CA LYS A 83 -11.09 16.39 14.22
C LYS A 83 -10.56 16.15 12.81
N ILE A 84 -11.10 16.91 11.87
CA ILE A 84 -10.53 16.97 10.53
C ILE A 84 -9.18 17.71 10.61
N PRO A 85 -8.11 17.14 10.04
CA PRO A 85 -6.79 17.76 10.04
C PRO A 85 -6.79 19.12 9.35
N ILE A 86 -6.05 20.08 9.89
CA ILE A 86 -5.79 21.36 9.21
C ILE A 86 -4.59 21.15 8.29
N TRP A 87 -4.84 20.74 7.04
CA TRP A 87 -3.81 20.31 6.08
C TRP A 87 -2.67 21.32 5.91
N LYS A 88 -2.93 22.62 5.99
CA LYS A 88 -1.92 23.67 5.87
C LYS A 88 -0.88 23.67 7.00
N GLU A 89 -1.21 23.13 8.16
CA GLU A 89 -0.25 23.03 9.28
C GLU A 89 0.91 22.07 8.96
N PHE A 90 0.72 21.15 8.00
CA PHE A 90 1.73 20.17 7.62
C PHE A 90 2.66 20.63 6.49
N THR A 91 2.41 21.79 5.88
CA THR A 91 3.14 22.26 4.70
C THR A 91 4.65 22.42 4.95
N ASN A 92 5.03 22.81 6.18
CA ASN A 92 6.43 23.01 6.56
C ASN A 92 7.07 21.80 7.27
N GLU A 93 6.34 20.71 7.39
CA GLU A 93 6.82 19.50 8.04
C GLU A 93 7.77 18.70 7.16
N SER A 94 8.49 17.75 7.76
CA SER A 94 9.40 16.87 7.04
C SER A 94 8.66 16.09 5.93
N ARG A 95 9.39 15.75 4.87
CA ARG A 95 8.86 14.96 3.74
C ARG A 95 8.12 13.69 4.20
N ASN A 96 8.65 13.00 5.20
CA ASN A 96 8.05 11.78 5.74
C ASN A 96 6.70 12.04 6.44
N ILE A 97 6.58 13.14 7.20
CA ILE A 97 5.32 13.52 7.84
C ILE A 97 4.29 13.89 6.78
N ARG A 98 4.64 14.78 5.85
CA ARG A 98 3.76 15.22 4.76
C ARG A 98 3.25 14.02 3.94
N TYR A 99 4.14 13.12 3.56
CA TYR A 99 3.77 11.87 2.89
C TYR A 99 2.72 11.09 3.68
N LYS A 100 2.97 10.79 4.97
CA LYS A 100 2.07 9.98 5.80
C LYS A 100 0.68 10.59 5.93
N ILE A 101 0.61 11.91 6.02
CA ILE A 101 -0.64 12.65 6.11
C ILE A 101 -1.43 12.55 4.79
N HIS A 102 -0.78 12.81 3.66
CA HIS A 102 -1.43 12.75 2.35
C HIS A 102 -1.69 11.32 1.85
N ALA A 103 -0.99 10.32 2.37
CA ALA A 103 -1.29 8.91 2.18
C ALA A 103 -2.44 8.40 3.07
N TRP A 104 -2.95 9.23 3.96
CA TRP A 104 -4.02 8.91 4.93
C TRP A 104 -3.66 7.76 5.88
N LEU A 105 -2.39 7.64 6.29
CA LEU A 105 -2.01 6.56 7.20
C LEU A 105 -2.72 6.65 8.57
N MET A 106 -3.18 7.83 8.94
CA MET A 106 -3.93 8.03 10.18
C MET A 106 -5.31 7.35 10.17
N ILE A 107 -5.90 7.05 9.00
CA ILE A 107 -7.22 6.39 8.94
C ILE A 107 -7.13 4.86 8.77
N ASP A 108 -5.96 4.28 8.56
CA ASP A 108 -5.81 2.83 8.35
C ASP A 108 -6.46 2.01 9.47
N GLY A 109 -6.22 2.38 10.72
CA GLY A 109 -6.83 1.71 11.85
C GLY A 109 -8.36 1.81 11.86
N PHE A 110 -8.93 2.92 11.41
CA PHE A 110 -10.40 3.06 11.28
C PHE A 110 -10.97 2.09 10.26
N LEU A 111 -10.32 1.95 9.11
CA LEU A 111 -10.78 1.05 8.05
C LEU A 111 -10.66 -0.43 8.47
N ILE A 112 -9.63 -0.77 9.24
CA ILE A 112 -9.49 -2.11 9.82
C ILE A 112 -10.58 -2.36 10.87
N ALA A 113 -10.84 -1.39 11.75
CA ALA A 113 -11.89 -1.51 12.76
C ALA A 113 -13.29 -1.61 12.13
N ASP A 114 -13.56 -0.88 11.06
CA ASP A 114 -14.83 -0.96 10.31
C ASP A 114 -15.10 -2.37 9.76
N GLN A 115 -14.06 -3.13 9.38
CA GLN A 115 -14.22 -4.50 8.88
C GLN A 115 -14.66 -5.51 9.95
N VAL A 116 -14.41 -5.23 11.23
CA VAL A 116 -14.62 -6.17 12.33
C VAL A 116 -15.59 -5.67 13.39
N ALA A 117 -15.92 -4.38 13.39
CA ALA A 117 -16.87 -3.77 14.30
C ALA A 117 -18.27 -3.74 13.64
N ASP A 118 -19.27 -4.02 14.44
CA ASP A 118 -20.68 -3.84 14.04
C ASP A 118 -21.14 -2.41 14.41
N ASP A 119 -20.39 -1.41 13.92
CA ASP A 119 -20.63 0.00 14.24
C ASP A 119 -19.98 0.91 13.17
N ASP A 120 -20.79 1.71 12.49
CA ASP A 120 -20.36 2.61 11.42
C ASP A 120 -19.54 3.82 11.91
N LYS A 121 -19.28 3.98 13.21
CA LYS A 121 -18.52 5.13 13.74
C LYS A 121 -17.13 5.25 13.13
N TYR A 122 -16.45 4.12 12.89
CA TYR A 122 -15.09 4.13 12.33
C TYR A 122 -15.12 4.51 10.86
N LEU A 123 -16.12 4.03 10.11
CA LEU A 123 -16.37 4.46 8.74
C LEU A 123 -16.61 5.97 8.68
N LEU A 124 -17.46 6.49 9.58
CA LEU A 124 -17.78 7.93 9.64
C LEU A 124 -16.52 8.77 9.93
N MET A 125 -15.68 8.35 10.87
CA MET A 125 -14.43 9.05 11.18
C MET A 125 -13.47 9.05 10.00
N ALA A 126 -13.28 7.89 9.35
CA ALA A 126 -12.40 7.77 8.20
C ALA A 126 -12.92 8.58 7.00
N SER A 127 -14.21 8.47 6.69
CA SER A 127 -14.82 9.16 5.55
C SER A 127 -14.84 10.68 5.71
N ASN A 128 -15.05 11.21 6.90
CA ASN A 128 -14.99 12.67 7.14
C ASN A 128 -13.61 13.24 6.81
N ILE A 129 -12.54 12.58 7.23
CA ILE A 129 -11.16 12.99 6.92
C ILE A 129 -10.90 12.89 5.41
N ALA A 130 -11.29 11.78 4.80
CA ALA A 130 -11.09 11.54 3.38
C ALA A 130 -11.89 12.51 2.50
N LEU A 131 -13.15 12.78 2.83
CA LEU A 131 -14.02 13.72 2.11
C LEU A 131 -13.55 15.17 2.20
N ASP A 132 -13.01 15.61 3.35
CA ASP A 132 -12.42 16.94 3.45
C ASP A 132 -11.18 17.05 2.55
N TRP A 133 -10.31 16.01 2.54
CA TRP A 133 -9.18 15.98 1.64
C TRP A 133 -9.61 16.02 0.17
N VAL A 134 -10.63 15.22 -0.21
CA VAL A 134 -11.18 15.19 -1.57
C VAL A 134 -11.76 16.54 -1.94
N GLN A 135 -12.50 17.18 -1.05
CA GLN A 135 -13.06 18.51 -1.28
C GLN A 135 -11.96 19.52 -1.58
N ARG A 136 -10.84 19.51 -0.85
CA ARG A 136 -9.75 20.45 -1.02
C ARG A 136 -8.91 20.19 -2.25
N PHE A 137 -8.37 18.99 -2.37
CA PHE A 137 -7.31 18.67 -3.33
C PHE A 137 -7.82 18.08 -4.64
N VAL A 138 -9.06 17.58 -4.67
CA VAL A 138 -9.69 17.12 -5.93
C VAL A 138 -10.70 18.16 -6.43
N ILE A 139 -11.70 18.51 -5.64
CA ILE A 139 -12.80 19.38 -6.10
C ILE A 139 -12.33 20.84 -6.22
N ASN A 140 -11.70 21.37 -5.17
CA ASN A 140 -11.21 22.75 -5.15
C ASN A 140 -9.83 22.93 -5.79
N MET A 141 -9.12 21.85 -6.07
CA MET A 141 -7.75 21.85 -6.63
C MET A 141 -6.77 22.72 -5.84
N GLU A 142 -6.89 22.73 -4.51
CA GLU A 142 -5.95 23.48 -3.67
C GLU A 142 -4.52 22.96 -3.93
N PRO A 143 -3.54 23.85 -4.15
CA PRO A 143 -2.19 23.42 -4.46
C PRO A 143 -1.48 22.84 -3.23
N ASP A 144 -0.95 21.65 -3.35
CA ASP A 144 -0.03 21.04 -2.38
C ASP A 144 0.86 20.02 -3.08
N GLU A 145 2.17 20.12 -2.89
CA GLU A 145 3.17 19.28 -3.52
C GLU A 145 3.03 17.80 -3.15
N PHE A 146 2.64 17.50 -1.90
CA PHE A 146 2.53 16.12 -1.39
C PHE A 146 1.14 15.52 -1.55
N ALA A 147 0.12 16.32 -1.87
CA ALA A 147 -1.20 15.79 -2.16
C ALA A 147 -1.19 14.76 -3.31
N TRP A 148 -0.30 14.96 -4.28
CA TRP A 148 -0.13 14.07 -5.44
C TRP A 148 1.24 13.38 -5.49
N TYR A 149 1.90 13.23 -4.32
CA TYR A 149 3.13 12.48 -4.20
C TYR A 149 2.91 10.99 -4.51
N ASP A 150 3.80 10.39 -5.29
CA ASP A 150 3.69 9.07 -5.91
C ASP A 150 3.15 7.96 -4.99
N MET A 151 3.88 7.66 -3.92
CA MET A 151 3.49 6.64 -2.93
C MET A 151 2.18 7.00 -2.20
N ALA A 152 1.92 8.30 -1.96
CA ALA A 152 0.69 8.74 -1.31
C ALA A 152 -0.53 8.51 -2.21
N VAL A 153 -0.41 8.73 -3.51
CA VAL A 153 -1.47 8.45 -4.49
C VAL A 153 -1.83 6.95 -4.46
N GLY A 154 -0.83 6.07 -4.51
CA GLY A 154 -1.03 4.62 -4.46
C GLY A 154 -1.73 4.15 -3.19
N GLN A 155 -1.24 4.54 -2.04
CA GLN A 155 -1.82 4.16 -0.75
C GLN A 155 -3.21 4.73 -0.53
N ARG A 156 -3.46 5.96 -0.98
CA ARG A 156 -4.78 6.58 -0.92
C ARG A 156 -5.80 5.89 -1.83
N ALA A 157 -5.36 5.43 -3.00
CA ALA A 157 -6.20 4.74 -3.96
C ALA A 157 -6.82 3.45 -3.39
N THR A 158 -6.07 2.67 -2.61
CA THR A 158 -6.61 1.48 -1.93
C THR A 158 -7.70 1.84 -0.94
N LYS A 159 -7.53 2.93 -0.20
CA LYS A 159 -8.50 3.44 0.77
C LYS A 159 -9.74 4.03 0.09
N LEU A 160 -9.56 4.73 -1.04
CA LEU A 160 -10.67 5.25 -1.84
C LEU A 160 -11.56 4.13 -2.37
N ALA A 161 -10.97 3.03 -2.86
CA ALA A 161 -11.75 1.86 -3.31
C ALA A 161 -12.60 1.30 -2.17
N TYR A 162 -12.03 1.15 -0.99
CA TYR A 162 -12.75 0.69 0.19
C TYR A 162 -13.86 1.66 0.60
N LEU A 163 -13.53 2.93 0.79
CA LEU A 163 -14.47 3.96 1.26
C LEU A 163 -15.65 4.14 0.31
N LEU A 164 -15.43 4.21 -1.00
CA LEU A 164 -16.52 4.36 -1.96
C LEU A 164 -17.53 3.20 -1.82
N ARG A 165 -17.07 1.96 -1.73
CA ARG A 165 -17.95 0.80 -1.58
C ARG A 165 -18.71 0.84 -0.27
N ARG A 166 -18.05 1.15 0.84
CA ARG A 166 -18.70 1.24 2.15
C ARG A 166 -19.73 2.37 2.22
N LEU A 167 -19.44 3.53 1.64
CA LEU A 167 -20.39 4.65 1.58
C LEU A 167 -21.64 4.29 0.73
N VAL A 168 -21.46 3.52 -0.33
CA VAL A 168 -22.58 3.02 -1.12
C VAL A 168 -23.40 1.99 -0.33
N GLU A 169 -22.74 1.05 0.34
CA GLU A 169 -23.42 0.03 1.17
C GLU A 169 -24.24 0.65 2.31
N THR A 170 -23.70 1.65 2.98
CA THR A 170 -24.38 2.34 4.09
C THR A 170 -25.35 3.41 3.62
N LYS A 171 -25.52 3.58 2.31
CA LYS A 171 -26.39 4.59 1.69
C LYS A 171 -26.11 6.00 2.20
N ALA A 172 -24.80 6.35 2.24
CA ALA A 172 -24.35 7.67 2.63
C ALA A 172 -24.92 8.79 1.73
N ASP A 173 -24.69 10.05 2.09
CA ASP A 173 -25.14 11.19 1.30
C ASP A 173 -24.64 11.10 -0.15
N ARG A 174 -25.53 11.35 -1.10
CA ARG A 174 -25.24 11.26 -2.55
C ARG A 174 -24.06 12.12 -2.97
N LYS A 175 -23.96 13.35 -2.41
CA LYS A 175 -22.87 14.27 -2.74
C LYS A 175 -21.51 13.70 -2.32
N ASP A 176 -21.46 13.00 -1.21
CA ASP A 176 -20.23 12.35 -0.74
C ASP A 176 -19.86 11.16 -1.63
N ILE A 177 -20.83 10.36 -2.07
CA ILE A 177 -20.61 9.31 -3.06
C ILE A 177 -20.08 9.91 -4.38
N PHE A 178 -20.67 10.98 -4.88
CA PHE A 178 -20.22 11.64 -6.11
C PHE A 178 -18.81 12.21 -6.00
N LYS A 179 -18.45 12.83 -4.88
CA LYS A 179 -17.07 13.30 -4.62
C LYS A 179 -16.08 12.15 -4.65
N MET A 180 -16.42 11.02 -4.03
CA MET A 180 -15.56 9.84 -4.03
C MET A 180 -15.40 9.22 -5.43
N ILE A 181 -16.45 9.18 -6.26
CA ILE A 181 -16.39 8.74 -7.65
C ILE A 181 -15.40 9.61 -8.45
N ILE A 182 -15.49 10.93 -8.32
CA ILE A 182 -14.56 11.85 -8.98
C ILE A 182 -13.13 11.63 -8.49
N ALA A 183 -12.94 11.47 -7.19
CA ALA A 183 -11.62 11.20 -6.62
C ALA A 183 -11.02 9.90 -7.14
N VAL A 184 -11.82 8.84 -7.25
CA VAL A 184 -11.41 7.55 -7.84
C VAL A 184 -10.95 7.72 -9.28
N GLU A 185 -11.74 8.41 -10.11
CA GLU A 185 -11.40 8.67 -11.53
C GLU A 185 -10.04 9.37 -11.66
N ILE A 186 -9.82 10.41 -10.87
CA ILE A 186 -8.55 11.16 -10.94
C ILE A 186 -7.36 10.31 -10.49
N HIS A 187 -7.53 9.48 -9.43
CA HIS A 187 -6.48 8.56 -9.02
C HIS A 187 -6.20 7.47 -10.07
N MET A 188 -7.23 6.94 -10.73
CA MET A 188 -7.05 5.98 -11.82
C MET A 188 -6.26 6.60 -12.99
N ILE A 189 -6.55 7.85 -13.35
CA ILE A 189 -5.81 8.57 -14.40
C ILE A 189 -4.34 8.75 -13.99
N GLU A 190 -4.08 9.19 -12.76
CA GLU A 190 -2.71 9.38 -12.26
C GLU A 190 -1.91 8.06 -12.27
N LEU A 191 -2.53 6.97 -11.82
CA LEU A 191 -1.90 5.66 -11.73
C LEU A 191 -1.82 4.90 -13.07
N SER A 192 -2.49 5.37 -14.11
CA SER A 192 -2.44 4.77 -15.46
C SER A 192 -1.36 5.38 -16.35
N GLN A 193 -0.59 6.34 -15.87
CA GLN A 193 0.50 6.99 -16.59
C GLN A 193 1.84 6.36 -16.20
N LEU A 194 2.45 5.60 -17.10
CA LEU A 194 3.69 4.83 -16.82
C LEU A 194 4.82 5.73 -16.32
N GLU A 195 4.94 6.94 -16.85
CA GLU A 195 5.96 7.92 -16.44
C GLU A 195 5.79 8.45 -15.03
N ARG A 196 4.61 8.24 -14.41
CA ARG A 196 4.33 8.63 -13.02
C ARG A 196 4.49 7.48 -12.04
N ILE A 197 4.69 6.27 -12.54
CA ILE A 197 4.95 5.11 -11.68
C ILE A 197 6.42 5.07 -11.31
N ALA A 198 6.69 5.15 -10.01
CA ALA A 198 8.06 5.13 -9.46
C ALA A 198 8.64 3.71 -9.46
N THR A 199 8.79 3.08 -10.64
CA THR A 199 9.26 1.70 -10.77
C THR A 199 10.68 1.48 -10.24
N HIS A 200 11.44 2.56 -10.07
CA HIS A 200 12.79 2.52 -9.53
C HIS A 200 12.85 2.32 -8.00
N SER A 201 11.72 2.39 -7.30
CA SER A 201 11.61 2.22 -5.85
C SER A 201 10.39 1.39 -5.46
N ASN A 202 10.31 0.97 -4.19
CA ASN A 202 9.15 0.30 -3.62
C ASN A 202 7.84 1.11 -3.73
N HIS A 203 7.93 2.43 -3.96
CA HIS A 203 6.76 3.30 -4.17
C HIS A 203 5.89 2.81 -5.33
N GLY A 204 6.51 2.30 -6.40
CA GLY A 204 5.77 1.75 -7.54
C GLY A 204 4.88 0.57 -7.20
N LEU A 205 5.25 -0.27 -6.22
CA LEU A 205 4.36 -1.35 -5.74
C LEU A 205 3.12 -0.82 -5.03
N PHE A 206 3.23 0.26 -4.25
CA PHE A 206 2.05 0.90 -3.66
C PHE A 206 1.16 1.55 -4.72
N GLN A 207 1.76 2.16 -5.74
CA GLN A 207 1.02 2.71 -6.87
C GLN A 207 0.30 1.60 -7.65
N LEU A 208 0.97 0.48 -7.90
CA LEU A 208 0.38 -0.70 -8.53
C LEU A 208 -0.75 -1.30 -7.69
N ALA A 209 -0.57 -1.42 -6.37
CA ALA A 209 -1.62 -1.87 -5.46
C ALA A 209 -2.85 -0.96 -5.52
N GLY A 210 -2.65 0.36 -5.53
CA GLY A 210 -3.72 1.34 -5.69
C GLY A 210 -4.46 1.18 -7.01
N LEU A 211 -3.72 1.00 -8.10
CA LEU A 211 -4.28 0.78 -9.43
C LEU A 211 -5.17 -0.46 -9.47
N TYR A 212 -4.69 -1.59 -8.94
CA TYR A 212 -5.46 -2.82 -8.88
C TYR A 212 -6.68 -2.70 -7.95
N ALA A 213 -6.54 -2.06 -6.78
CA ALA A 213 -7.65 -1.82 -5.87
C ALA A 213 -8.80 -1.08 -6.57
N LEU A 214 -8.49 -0.02 -7.31
CA LEU A 214 -9.50 0.74 -8.05
C LEU A 214 -10.05 -0.06 -9.23
N SER A 215 -9.20 -0.65 -10.07
CA SER A 215 -9.63 -1.27 -11.33
C SER A 215 -10.37 -2.60 -11.12
N LYS A 216 -10.01 -3.38 -10.12
CA LYS A 216 -10.64 -4.70 -9.83
C LYS A 216 -11.86 -4.58 -8.93
N SER A 217 -11.83 -3.64 -7.97
CA SER A 217 -12.92 -3.48 -7.00
C SER A 217 -14.09 -2.63 -7.51
N LEU A 218 -13.87 -1.75 -8.48
CA LEU A 218 -14.85 -0.76 -8.92
C LEU A 218 -15.24 -0.97 -10.39
N LYS A 219 -16.09 -1.96 -10.64
CA LYS A 219 -16.56 -2.31 -12.00
C LYS A 219 -17.32 -1.20 -12.72
N ILE A 220 -17.93 -0.27 -11.97
CA ILE A 220 -18.67 0.86 -12.54
C ILE A 220 -17.79 1.92 -13.19
N MET A 221 -16.50 1.97 -12.86
CA MET A 221 -15.56 2.92 -13.41
C MET A 221 -15.09 2.41 -14.78
N GLY A 222 -15.28 3.17 -15.84
CA GLY A 222 -15.10 2.64 -17.19
C GLY A 222 -14.04 3.31 -18.02
N LYS A 223 -13.90 4.64 -17.91
CA LYS A 223 -13.12 5.40 -18.91
C LYS A 223 -11.61 5.29 -18.73
N SER A 224 -11.13 5.17 -17.51
CA SER A 224 -9.69 5.21 -17.18
C SER A 224 -9.16 3.87 -16.69
N LYS A 225 -9.92 2.78 -16.88
CA LYS A 225 -9.54 1.46 -16.40
C LYS A 225 -8.33 0.93 -17.18
N PRO A 226 -7.18 0.74 -16.52
CA PRO A 226 -6.00 0.18 -17.18
C PRO A 226 -6.24 -1.28 -17.55
N THR A 227 -5.54 -1.74 -18.57
CA THR A 227 -5.53 -3.16 -18.93
C THR A 227 -4.77 -3.99 -17.91
N SER A 228 -5.12 -5.27 -17.80
CA SER A 228 -4.35 -6.21 -16.96
C SER A 228 -2.89 -6.30 -17.41
N GLU A 229 -2.64 -6.17 -18.72
CA GLU A 229 -1.29 -6.18 -19.31
C GLU A 229 -0.43 -5.00 -18.82
N PHE A 230 -1.01 -3.82 -18.65
CA PHE A 230 -0.30 -2.66 -18.09
C PHE A 230 0.22 -2.94 -16.67
N GLY A 231 -0.62 -3.51 -15.81
CA GLY A 231 -0.23 -3.86 -14.45
C GLY A 231 0.82 -4.96 -14.39
N GLU A 232 0.68 -6.01 -15.22
CA GLU A 232 1.67 -7.07 -15.36
C GLU A 232 3.03 -6.55 -15.86
N GLN A 233 3.02 -5.65 -16.82
CA GLN A 233 4.25 -5.04 -17.33
C GLN A 233 5.00 -4.27 -16.25
N ILE A 234 4.29 -3.48 -15.43
CA ILE A 234 4.88 -2.76 -14.30
C ILE A 234 5.44 -3.74 -13.27
N LEU A 235 4.64 -4.74 -12.88
CA LEU A 235 5.04 -5.74 -11.88
C LEU A 235 6.26 -6.52 -12.34
N SER A 236 6.26 -7.01 -13.58
CA SER A 236 7.38 -7.73 -14.18
C SER A 236 8.66 -6.89 -14.14
N LYS A 237 8.57 -5.64 -14.57
CA LYS A 237 9.69 -4.71 -14.51
C LYS A 237 10.21 -4.53 -13.08
N MET A 238 9.32 -4.29 -12.13
CA MET A 238 9.71 -4.06 -10.73
C MET A 238 10.35 -5.30 -10.11
N LEU A 239 9.76 -6.49 -10.29
CA LEU A 239 10.31 -7.72 -9.76
C LEU A 239 11.71 -8.02 -10.32
N THR A 240 11.91 -7.84 -11.62
CA THR A 240 13.23 -8.07 -12.25
C THR A 240 14.27 -7.02 -11.90
N GLU A 241 13.86 -5.82 -11.55
CA GLU A 241 14.76 -4.73 -11.18
C GLU A 241 15.07 -4.69 -9.68
N HIS A 242 14.16 -5.16 -8.82
CA HIS A 242 14.33 -5.09 -7.36
C HIS A 242 14.86 -6.37 -6.74
N PHE A 243 14.72 -7.50 -7.43
CA PHE A 243 15.21 -8.78 -6.92
C PHE A 243 16.20 -9.42 -7.89
N ALA A 244 17.25 -10.01 -7.34
CA ALA A 244 18.10 -10.90 -8.08
C ALA A 244 17.34 -12.19 -8.44
N ILE A 245 17.78 -12.92 -9.46
CA ILE A 245 17.12 -14.16 -9.92
C ILE A 245 17.11 -15.27 -8.85
N ASP A 246 17.97 -15.16 -7.84
CA ASP A 246 18.03 -16.05 -6.67
C ASP A 246 17.17 -15.54 -5.49
N GLY A 247 16.35 -14.53 -5.71
CA GLY A 247 15.35 -14.02 -4.79
C GLY A 247 15.83 -12.95 -3.81
N LEU A 248 17.12 -12.61 -3.80
CA LEU A 248 17.63 -11.59 -2.88
C LEU A 248 17.19 -10.19 -3.33
N HIS A 249 16.72 -9.35 -2.39
CA HIS A 249 16.38 -7.95 -2.67
C HIS A 249 17.65 -7.12 -2.86
N LEU A 250 17.69 -6.33 -3.95
CA LEU A 250 18.88 -5.61 -4.38
C LEU A 250 19.15 -4.28 -3.64
N GLU A 251 18.38 -3.96 -2.62
CA GLU A 251 18.76 -2.92 -1.64
C GLU A 251 19.68 -3.48 -0.54
N HIS A 252 19.96 -4.78 -0.57
CA HIS A 252 20.94 -5.46 0.27
C HIS A 252 20.72 -5.27 1.78
N SER A 253 19.45 -5.14 2.17
CA SER A 253 19.03 -5.01 3.56
C SER A 253 17.99 -6.07 3.91
N PRO A 254 18.24 -6.94 4.90
CA PRO A 254 17.25 -7.91 5.39
C PRO A 254 15.94 -7.27 5.81
N GLU A 255 15.96 -6.09 6.43
CA GLU A 255 14.75 -5.36 6.81
C GLU A 255 13.91 -4.98 5.58
N TYR A 256 14.53 -4.42 4.55
CA TYR A 256 13.85 -4.11 3.29
C TYR A 256 13.40 -5.37 2.55
N HIS A 257 14.19 -6.45 2.59
CA HIS A 257 13.77 -7.73 2.00
C HIS A 257 12.48 -8.24 2.65
N LEU A 258 12.40 -8.25 3.99
CA LEU A 258 11.23 -8.66 4.74
C LEU A 258 10.03 -7.73 4.52
N TYR A 259 10.28 -6.44 4.39
CA TYR A 259 9.25 -5.47 4.04
C TYR A 259 8.65 -5.73 2.66
N MET A 260 9.50 -5.94 1.66
CA MET A 260 9.07 -6.21 0.28
C MET A 260 8.32 -7.52 0.14
N ILE A 261 8.74 -8.58 0.84
CA ILE A 261 8.01 -9.86 0.81
C ILE A 261 6.62 -9.76 1.44
N ASN A 262 6.46 -8.96 2.49
CA ASN A 262 5.14 -8.71 3.06
C ASN A 262 4.22 -8.00 2.07
N LEU A 263 4.75 -7.04 1.32
CA LEU A 263 4.01 -6.33 0.28
C LEU A 263 3.63 -7.27 -0.87
N LEU A 264 4.56 -8.10 -1.36
CA LEU A 264 4.29 -9.11 -2.39
C LEU A 264 3.25 -10.13 -1.93
N ASN A 265 3.33 -10.59 -0.68
CA ASN A 265 2.33 -11.48 -0.09
C ASN A 265 0.93 -10.85 -0.02
N SER A 266 0.85 -9.53 0.14
CA SER A 266 -0.42 -8.82 0.08
C SER A 266 -1.03 -8.84 -1.33
N PHE A 267 -0.20 -8.75 -2.37
CA PHE A 267 -0.66 -8.97 -3.75
C PHE A 267 -1.16 -10.41 -3.97
N VAL A 268 -0.45 -11.42 -3.48
CA VAL A 268 -0.90 -12.82 -3.57
C VAL A 268 -2.25 -13.00 -2.85
N LYS A 269 -2.39 -12.47 -1.64
CA LYS A 269 -3.63 -12.56 -0.85
C LYS A 269 -4.81 -11.81 -1.47
N SER A 270 -4.55 -10.71 -2.17
CA SER A 270 -5.62 -9.94 -2.82
C SER A 270 -6.29 -10.70 -3.96
N ASN A 271 -5.63 -11.69 -4.51
CA ASN A 271 -6.06 -12.42 -5.71
C ASN A 271 -6.25 -11.52 -6.95
N TRP A 272 -5.74 -10.29 -6.92
CA TRP A 272 -5.88 -9.35 -8.03
C TRP A 272 -5.03 -9.72 -9.25
N ILE A 273 -3.90 -10.40 -8.99
CA ILE A 273 -2.90 -10.81 -9.99
C ILE A 273 -2.53 -12.29 -9.84
N SER A 274 -3.53 -13.12 -9.53
CA SER A 274 -3.35 -14.58 -9.32
C SER A 274 -2.74 -15.30 -10.53
N GLU A 275 -2.94 -14.77 -11.74
CA GLU A 275 -2.43 -15.35 -12.98
C GLU A 275 -1.00 -14.87 -13.32
N SER A 276 -0.40 -14.00 -12.50
CA SER A 276 0.96 -13.53 -12.75
C SER A 276 1.99 -14.64 -12.56
N VAL A 277 2.54 -15.11 -13.66
CA VAL A 277 3.57 -16.18 -13.68
C VAL A 277 4.84 -15.66 -12.98
N ILE A 278 5.26 -14.43 -13.28
CA ILE A 278 6.50 -13.88 -12.71
C ILE A 278 6.38 -13.66 -11.19
N LEU A 279 5.21 -13.25 -10.68
CA LEU A 279 5.00 -13.12 -9.24
C LEU A 279 5.09 -14.49 -8.56
N ASN A 280 4.40 -15.48 -9.11
CA ASN A 280 4.35 -16.84 -8.54
C ASN A 280 5.73 -17.52 -8.53
N GLU A 281 6.53 -17.30 -9.56
CA GLU A 281 7.91 -17.82 -9.61
C GLU A 281 8.84 -17.08 -8.65
N MET A 282 8.70 -15.76 -8.54
CA MET A 282 9.60 -14.96 -7.72
C MET A 282 9.30 -15.11 -6.23
N ILE A 283 8.02 -15.18 -5.83
CA ILE A 283 7.64 -15.18 -4.41
C ILE A 283 8.29 -16.34 -3.65
N SER A 284 8.33 -17.54 -4.23
CA SER A 284 8.96 -18.71 -3.60
C SER A 284 10.45 -18.51 -3.34
N LYS A 285 11.16 -17.87 -4.28
CA LYS A 285 12.60 -17.58 -4.12
C LYS A 285 12.85 -16.50 -3.08
N VAL A 286 12.00 -15.47 -3.07
CA VAL A 286 12.08 -14.38 -2.09
C VAL A 286 11.76 -14.89 -0.68
N GLU A 287 10.79 -15.79 -0.54
CA GLU A 287 10.47 -16.45 0.72
C GLU A 287 11.61 -17.38 1.19
N GLU A 288 12.20 -18.15 0.30
CA GLU A 288 13.39 -18.95 0.61
C GLU A 288 14.53 -18.06 1.10
N ALA A 289 14.82 -16.97 0.40
CA ALA A 289 15.85 -16.02 0.83
C ALA A 289 15.57 -15.45 2.22
N ALA A 290 14.32 -15.11 2.53
CA ALA A 290 13.92 -14.58 3.84
C ALA A 290 14.25 -15.56 4.99
N THR A 291 14.19 -16.86 4.78
CA THR A 291 14.50 -17.86 5.82
C THR A 291 15.96 -17.84 6.28
N TRP A 292 16.85 -17.26 5.46
CA TRP A 292 18.26 -17.09 5.76
C TRP A 292 18.61 -15.72 6.36
N MET A 293 17.64 -14.79 6.43
CA MET A 293 17.86 -13.42 6.88
C MET A 293 17.84 -13.24 8.40
N SER A 294 17.74 -14.34 9.17
CA SER A 294 17.74 -14.29 10.62
C SER A 294 19.10 -14.64 11.22
N ASN A 295 19.43 -13.96 12.32
CA ASN A 295 20.54 -14.32 13.20
C ASN A 295 20.12 -15.38 14.24
N PRO A 296 21.05 -15.97 15.01
CA PRO A 296 20.73 -16.96 16.04
C PRO A 296 19.76 -16.48 17.14
N GLU A 297 19.66 -15.18 17.38
CA GLU A 297 18.74 -14.57 18.36
C GLU A 297 17.33 -14.35 17.78
N GLY A 298 17.10 -14.68 16.51
CA GLY A 298 15.81 -14.49 15.82
C GLY A 298 15.54 -13.06 15.36
N ASN A 299 16.59 -12.25 15.27
CA ASN A 299 16.53 -10.91 14.68
C ASN A 299 17.00 -10.93 13.22
N ALA A 300 16.70 -9.88 12.47
CA ALA A 300 17.27 -9.68 11.15
C ALA A 300 18.79 -9.53 11.22
N ILE A 301 19.49 -10.09 10.25
CA ILE A 301 20.96 -9.89 10.12
C ILE A 301 21.22 -8.40 9.97
N PRO A 302 22.09 -7.79 10.77
CA PRO A 302 22.31 -6.34 10.79
C PRO A 302 23.30 -5.90 9.70
N ILE A 303 22.94 -6.10 8.43
CA ILE A 303 23.70 -5.60 7.27
C ILE A 303 22.87 -4.57 6.51
N GLY A 304 23.49 -3.69 5.76
CA GLY A 304 22.85 -2.61 5.04
C GLY A 304 22.09 -1.67 5.97
N ASP A 305 20.88 -1.25 5.57
CA ASP A 305 20.01 -0.38 6.38
C ASP A 305 19.20 -1.12 7.44
N SER A 306 19.50 -2.38 7.73
CA SER A 306 18.79 -3.12 8.78
C SER A 306 19.16 -2.62 10.16
N ALA A 307 18.15 -2.34 10.97
CA ALA A 307 18.34 -1.93 12.35
C ALA A 307 18.90 -3.09 13.21
N ASN A 308 19.80 -2.77 14.13
CA ASN A 308 20.25 -3.73 15.13
C ASN A 308 19.08 -4.21 15.99
N ASN A 309 18.99 -5.52 16.23
CA ASN A 309 17.94 -6.16 17.04
C ASN A 309 16.51 -5.97 16.47
N MET A 310 16.35 -5.87 15.16
CA MET A 310 15.04 -5.89 14.53
C MET A 310 14.45 -7.30 14.60
N PRO A 311 13.38 -7.56 15.38
CA PRO A 311 12.77 -8.88 15.44
C PRO A 311 12.19 -9.27 14.09
N ILE A 312 12.53 -10.45 13.60
CA ILE A 312 11.82 -11.03 12.45
C ILE A 312 10.42 -11.44 12.94
N SER A 313 9.39 -11.02 12.21
CA SER A 313 8.03 -11.34 12.59
C SER A 313 7.86 -12.85 12.76
N LYS A 314 7.05 -13.27 13.72
CA LYS A 314 6.76 -14.68 14.00
C LYS A 314 6.33 -15.48 12.77
N LYS A 315 5.79 -14.84 11.73
CA LYS A 315 5.45 -15.49 10.46
C LYS A 315 6.68 -16.10 9.78
N TRP A 316 7.84 -15.48 9.89
CA TRP A 316 9.11 -15.95 9.34
C TRP A 316 9.90 -16.77 10.36
N SER A 317 9.53 -16.71 11.65
CA SER A 317 10.08 -17.52 12.74
C SER A 317 9.16 -18.66 13.20
N GLU A 318 7.83 -18.59 13.04
CA GLU A 318 6.85 -19.59 13.50
C GLU A 318 6.53 -20.70 12.47
N GLY A 319 7.00 -20.61 11.25
CA GLY A 319 6.96 -21.75 10.29
C GLY A 319 7.89 -22.90 10.71
N GLY A 320 8.22 -22.99 12.00
CA GLY A 320 9.20 -23.91 12.52
C GLY A 320 10.61 -23.46 12.18
N ASN A 321 10.83 -22.17 12.02
CA ASN A 321 12.15 -21.64 11.68
C ASN A 321 13.13 -21.83 12.81
N GLN A 322 13.59 -23.05 12.89
CA GLN A 322 14.95 -23.31 13.29
C GLN A 322 15.84 -22.57 12.28
N LEU A 323 16.78 -21.80 12.78
CA LEU A 323 17.87 -21.22 11.99
C LEU A 323 18.33 -22.26 10.95
N GLN A 324 18.38 -21.87 9.68
CA GLN A 324 18.84 -22.78 8.61
C GLN A 324 20.33 -23.03 8.81
N PHE A 325 20.73 -24.29 8.93
CA PHE A 325 22.13 -24.67 9.09
C PHE A 325 22.78 -25.02 7.75
N GLY A 326 24.09 -24.79 7.65
CA GLY A 326 24.86 -25.00 6.44
C GLY A 326 25.19 -23.68 5.73
N ILE A 327 25.49 -23.75 4.44
CA ILE A 327 25.91 -22.62 3.64
C ILE A 327 24.86 -22.33 2.57
N LYS A 328 24.40 -21.10 2.54
CA LYS A 328 23.57 -20.56 1.46
C LYS A 328 24.31 -19.48 0.71
N THR A 329 24.41 -19.63 -0.60
CA THR A 329 25.02 -18.63 -1.49
C THR A 329 23.99 -18.04 -2.42
N PHE A 330 23.83 -16.75 -2.37
CA PHE A 330 23.05 -15.94 -3.31
C PHE A 330 24.03 -15.34 -4.33
N HIS A 331 24.32 -16.11 -5.38
CA HIS A 331 25.36 -15.75 -6.35
C HIS A 331 25.09 -14.43 -7.08
N LYS A 332 23.82 -14.14 -7.37
CA LYS A 332 23.42 -12.94 -8.09
C LYS A 332 23.12 -11.80 -7.14
N GLY A 333 22.66 -12.11 -5.94
CA GLY A 333 22.47 -11.12 -4.88
C GLY A 333 23.74 -10.75 -4.13
N GLY A 334 24.84 -11.51 -4.31
CA GLY A 334 26.16 -11.19 -3.71
C GLY A 334 26.21 -11.42 -2.20
N LEU A 335 25.52 -12.42 -1.66
CA LEU A 335 25.47 -12.72 -0.23
C LEU A 335 25.75 -14.20 0.01
N VAL A 336 26.62 -14.51 0.98
CA VAL A 336 26.82 -15.87 1.50
C VAL A 336 26.56 -15.85 3.00
N ILE A 337 25.75 -16.81 3.46
CA ILE A 337 25.45 -17.01 4.87
C ILE A 337 25.79 -18.44 5.23
N GLU A 338 26.58 -18.61 6.27
CA GLU A 338 26.90 -19.91 6.87
C GLU A 338 26.47 -19.91 8.34
N ASN A 339 25.66 -20.89 8.70
CA ASN A 339 25.28 -21.15 10.08
C ASN A 339 25.78 -22.52 10.50
N THR A 340 26.61 -22.58 11.51
CA THR A 340 27.23 -23.79 12.03
C THR A 340 26.88 -23.97 13.50
N ASP A 341 26.38 -25.14 13.86
CA ASP A 341 26.16 -25.55 15.24
C ASP A 341 27.47 -26.14 15.79
N LEU A 342 28.01 -25.49 16.78
CA LEU A 342 29.23 -25.90 17.47
C LEU A 342 28.90 -26.32 18.92
N GLU A 343 29.75 -27.13 19.56
CA GLU A 343 29.55 -27.57 20.94
C GLU A 343 29.33 -26.43 21.96
N LYS A 344 29.77 -25.21 21.64
CA LYS A 344 29.68 -24.02 22.49
C LYS A 344 28.62 -23.01 22.06
N GLY A 345 27.86 -23.32 21.02
CA GLY A 345 26.82 -22.42 20.49
C GLY A 345 26.83 -22.34 18.97
N ILE A 346 25.96 -21.49 18.44
CA ILE A 346 25.81 -21.29 16.99
C ILE A 346 26.76 -20.21 16.52
N THR A 347 27.49 -20.48 15.45
CA THR A 347 28.31 -19.49 14.74
C THR A 347 27.62 -19.15 13.42
N GLN A 348 27.45 -17.87 13.17
CA GLN A 348 26.97 -17.34 11.89
C GLN A 348 28.08 -16.52 11.23
N LEU A 349 28.45 -16.90 10.00
CA LEU A 349 29.35 -16.15 9.14
C LEU A 349 28.57 -15.55 7.97
N ILE A 350 28.78 -14.30 7.70
CA ILE A 350 28.11 -13.57 6.61
C ILE A 350 29.20 -12.92 5.76
N LEU A 351 29.22 -13.24 4.48
CA LEU A 351 30.04 -12.57 3.49
C LEU A 351 29.16 -11.79 2.54
N SER A 352 29.35 -10.49 2.50
CA SER A 352 28.69 -9.58 1.57
C SER A 352 29.69 -9.15 0.47
N ALA A 353 29.30 -9.41 -0.77
CA ALA A 353 30.04 -9.00 -1.97
C ALA A 353 29.11 -8.21 -2.90
N GLN A 354 28.39 -7.28 -2.35
CA GLN A 354 27.35 -6.49 -2.99
C GLN A 354 27.93 -5.14 -3.42
N PHE A 355 28.33 -5.03 -4.68
CA PHE A 355 29.06 -3.87 -5.19
C PHE A 355 28.20 -2.62 -5.41
N HIS A 356 26.89 -2.77 -5.58
CA HIS A 356 25.99 -1.66 -5.85
C HIS A 356 24.63 -1.89 -5.19
N SER A 357 24.35 -1.12 -4.15
CA SER A 357 22.97 -0.95 -3.68
C SER A 357 22.21 -0.10 -4.68
N ARG A 358 20.96 -0.48 -4.93
CA ARG A 358 20.12 0.20 -5.91
C ARG A 358 19.71 1.61 -5.50
N GLN A 359 19.51 1.84 -4.21
CA GLN A 359 18.98 3.11 -3.71
C GLN A 359 19.70 3.67 -2.48
N HIS A 360 20.27 2.82 -1.67
CA HIS A 360 20.97 3.23 -0.46
C HIS A 360 22.48 3.09 -0.63
N LYS A 361 23.21 4.03 -0.07
CA LYS A 361 24.67 3.99 -0.09
C LYS A 361 25.14 3.18 1.12
N HIS A 362 25.30 1.87 0.93
CA HIS A 362 25.87 1.00 1.94
C HIS A 362 27.39 0.91 1.74
N ALA A 363 28.10 0.89 2.84
CA ALA A 363 29.54 0.68 2.87
C ALA A 363 29.91 -0.76 3.25
N ASP A 364 29.03 -1.72 2.93
CA ASP A 364 29.11 -3.10 3.40
C ASP A 364 29.77 -4.05 2.39
N ASP A 365 30.27 -3.51 1.28
CA ASP A 365 30.92 -4.30 0.24
C ASP A 365 32.12 -5.05 0.80
N GLN A 366 32.17 -6.37 0.58
CA GLN A 366 33.23 -7.26 1.02
C GLN A 366 33.40 -7.38 2.55
N ASN A 367 32.37 -7.08 3.33
CA ASN A 367 32.37 -7.31 4.76
C ASN A 367 32.12 -8.80 5.08
N VAL A 368 32.79 -9.26 6.14
CA VAL A 368 32.68 -10.62 6.68
C VAL A 368 32.14 -10.58 8.09
#